data_59dc47457e21756d012091db121eb62c
#
_entry.id   59dc47457e21756d012091db121eb62c
#
_cell.length_a   1.000
_cell.length_b   1.000
_cell.length_c   1.000
_cell.angle_alpha   90.00
_cell.angle_beta   90.00
_cell.angle_gamma   90.00
#
_symmetry.space_group_name_H-M   'P 1'
#
loop_
_entity.id
_entity.type
_entity.pdbx_description
1 polymer ?
#
loop_
_entity_poly.entity_id
_entity_poly.type
_entity_poly.pdbx_seq_one_letter_code
_entity_poly.pdbx_strand_id
1 'polypeptide(L)' 'MKQDILIYLFGIEAASAGEVSQMTGHHPREVQDLLIQMHDAGEVIMKGGIYRLSEVSRLRALKRLEDGAI' A
#
# COMPACT_ATOMS: atom_id res chain seq x y z
N MET A 1 1.32 0.17 10.87
CA MET A 1 0.22 -0.02 9.91
C MET A 1 0.58 0.29 8.47
N LYS A 2 1.20 1.42 8.21
CA LYS A 2 1.59 1.79 6.83
C LYS A 2 2.50 0.75 6.19
N GLN A 3 3.46 0.23 6.93
CA GLN A 3 4.41 -0.75 6.43
C GLN A 3 3.70 -2.03 5.97
N ASP A 4 2.72 -2.51 6.74
CA ASP A 4 1.96 -3.71 6.39
C ASP A 4 1.20 -3.51 5.08
N ILE A 5 0.62 -2.33 4.90
CA ILE A 5 -0.14 -2.01 3.70
C ILE A 5 0.79 -1.94 2.48
N LEU A 6 1.96 -1.33 2.64
CA LEU A 6 2.94 -1.26 1.57
C LEU A 6 3.40 -2.65 1.14
N ILE A 7 3.70 -3.52 2.11
CA ILE A 7 4.13 -4.89 1.83
C ILE A 7 3.03 -5.65 1.11
N TYR A 8 1.80 -5.53 1.60
CA TYR A 8 0.66 -6.22 1.00
C TYR A 8 0.44 -5.78 -0.46
N LEU A 9 0.41 -4.47 -0.69
CA LEU A 9 0.20 -3.94 -2.04
C LEU A 9 1.36 -4.26 -2.99
N PHE A 10 2.56 -4.36 -2.47
CA PHE A 10 3.70 -4.76 -3.27
C PHE A 10 3.53 -6.19 -3.80
N GLY A 11 2.97 -7.06 -2.96
CA GLY A 11 2.81 -8.47 -3.31
C GLY A 11 1.67 -8.77 -4.27
N ILE A 12 0.56 -8.01 -4.17
CA ILE A 12 -0.66 -8.33 -4.94
C ILE A 12 -0.99 -7.36 -6.05
N GLU A 13 -0.21 -6.33 -6.23
CA GLU A 13 -0.38 -5.29 -7.25
C GLU A 13 -1.50 -4.28 -6.96
N ALA A 14 -2.72 -4.72 -6.68
CA ALA A 14 -3.83 -3.79 -6.46
C ALA A 14 -4.89 -4.40 -5.55
N ALA A 15 -5.55 -3.55 -4.75
CA ALA A 15 -6.62 -3.98 -3.85
C ALA A 15 -7.50 -2.80 -3.45
N SER A 16 -8.75 -3.09 -3.06
CA SER A 16 -9.63 -2.10 -2.47
C SER A 16 -9.26 -1.89 -1.01
N ALA A 17 -9.73 -0.79 -0.41
CA ALA A 17 -9.51 -0.52 1.01
C ALA A 17 -10.07 -1.63 1.90
N GLY A 18 -11.25 -2.16 1.55
CA GLY A 18 -11.87 -3.25 2.30
C GLY A 18 -11.03 -4.51 2.25
N GLU A 19 -10.48 -4.83 1.09
CA GLU A 19 -9.62 -5.99 0.92
C GLU A 19 -8.32 -5.87 1.72
N VAL A 20 -7.70 -4.68 1.67
CA VAL A 20 -6.49 -4.41 2.45
C VAL A 20 -6.78 -4.56 3.94
N SER A 21 -7.91 -4.01 4.39
CA SER A 21 -8.34 -4.13 5.79
C SER A 21 -8.47 -5.59 6.21
N GLN A 22 -9.16 -6.38 5.40
CA GLN A 22 -9.41 -7.78 5.69
C GLN A 22 -8.11 -8.59 5.77
N MET A 23 -7.20 -8.35 4.84
CA MET A 23 -5.97 -9.14 4.75
C MET A 23 -4.89 -8.70 5.73
N THR A 24 -4.89 -7.44 6.14
CA THR A 24 -3.91 -6.94 7.11
C THR A 24 -4.42 -6.99 8.55
N GLY A 25 -5.72 -7.18 8.74
CA GLY A 25 -6.31 -7.22 10.07
C GLY A 25 -6.53 -5.86 10.72
N HIS A 26 -6.32 -4.78 9.99
CA HIS A 26 -6.54 -3.42 10.51
C HIS A 26 -7.97 -2.97 10.27
N HIS A 27 -8.45 -2.04 11.10
CA HIS A 27 -9.82 -1.53 10.99
C HIS A 27 -10.02 -0.85 9.62
N PRO A 28 -11.15 -1.11 8.92
CA PRO A 28 -11.39 -0.56 7.58
C PRO A 28 -11.26 0.96 7.50
N ARG A 29 -11.77 1.68 8.50
CA ARG A 29 -11.72 3.12 8.51
C ARG A 29 -10.29 3.64 8.62
N GLU A 30 -9.49 3.01 9.46
CA GLU A 30 -8.08 3.38 9.62
C GLU A 30 -7.30 3.11 8.34
N VAL A 31 -7.59 2.00 7.69
CA VAL A 31 -6.95 1.64 6.42
C VAL A 31 -7.32 2.67 5.35
N GLN A 32 -8.59 3.02 5.25
CA GLN A 32 -9.04 3.98 4.26
C GLN A 32 -8.41 5.36 4.47
N ASP A 33 -8.39 5.83 5.71
CA ASP A 33 -7.76 7.12 6.04
C ASP A 33 -6.29 7.13 5.67
N LEU A 34 -5.59 6.04 5.97
CA LEU A 34 -4.17 5.93 5.65
C LEU A 34 -3.93 5.84 4.14
N LEU A 35 -4.76 5.10 3.42
CA LEU A 35 -4.65 5.02 1.97
C LEU A 35 -4.87 6.38 1.30
N ILE A 36 -5.78 7.18 1.83
CA ILE A 36 -5.99 8.55 1.35
C ILE A 36 -4.73 9.39 1.57
N GLN A 37 -4.13 9.30 2.76
CA GLN A 37 -2.89 9.99 3.06
C GLN A 37 -1.75 9.54 2.14
N MET A 38 -1.66 8.24 1.89
CA MET A 38 -0.64 7.69 1.00
C MET A 38 -0.86 8.15 -0.44
N HIS A 39 -2.12 8.26 -0.85
CA HIS A 39 -2.46 8.79 -2.17
C HIS A 39 -2.03 10.25 -2.31
N ASP A 40 -2.31 11.06 -1.29
CA ASP A 40 -1.91 12.48 -1.28
C ASP A 40 -0.40 12.64 -1.32
N ALA A 41 0.32 11.70 -0.73
CA ALA A 41 1.79 11.71 -0.72
C ALA A 41 2.39 11.10 -1.98
N GLY A 42 1.58 10.63 -2.92
CA GLY A 42 2.06 10.02 -4.16
C GLY A 42 2.58 8.60 -3.99
N GLU A 43 2.30 7.96 -2.86
CA GLU A 43 2.78 6.60 -2.58
C GLU A 43 1.89 5.53 -3.19
N VAL A 44 0.61 5.82 -3.35
CA VAL A 44 -0.33 4.90 -4.00
C VAL A 44 -1.13 5.65 -5.07
N ILE A 45 -1.63 4.88 -6.02
CA ILE A 45 -2.53 5.39 -7.07
C ILE A 45 -3.90 4.79 -6.82
N MET A 46 -4.94 5.60 -6.92
CA MET A 46 -6.31 5.14 -6.73
C MET A 46 -7.08 5.29 -8.04
N LYS A 47 -7.78 4.24 -8.43
CA LYS A 47 -8.63 4.26 -9.61
C LYS A 47 -9.83 3.35 -9.38
N GLY A 48 -11.03 3.93 -9.44
CA GLY A 48 -12.27 3.16 -9.27
C GLY A 48 -12.36 2.42 -7.95
N GLY A 49 -11.84 3.01 -6.88
CA GLY A 49 -11.85 2.38 -5.55
C GLY A 49 -10.76 1.35 -5.33
N ILE A 50 -9.88 1.16 -6.29
CA ILE A 50 -8.76 0.23 -6.19
C ILE A 50 -7.47 1.01 -6.00
N TYR A 51 -6.66 0.57 -5.04
CA TYR A 51 -5.38 1.19 -4.72
C TYR A 51 -4.23 0.29 -5.15
N ARG A 52 -3.17 0.90 -5.65
CA ARG A 52 -1.94 0.19 -5.98
C ARG A 52 -0.75 1.08 -5.67
N LEU A 53 0.43 0.48 -5.46
CA LEU A 53 1.62 1.26 -5.23
C LEU A 53 1.96 2.08 -6.48
N SER A 54 2.40 3.31 -6.27
CA SER A 54 2.96 4.12 -7.34
C SER A 54 4.28 3.50 -7.79
N GLU A 55 4.71 3.83 -8.98
CA GLU A 55 5.98 3.31 -9.52
C GLU A 55 7.15 3.66 -8.60
N VAL A 56 7.17 4.87 -8.05
CA VAL A 56 8.22 5.31 -7.14
C VAL A 56 8.26 4.46 -5.88
N SER A 57 7.08 4.19 -5.29
CA SER A 57 7.01 3.35 -4.09
C SER A 57 7.45 1.93 -4.37
N ARG A 58 7.09 1.40 -5.53
CA ARG A 58 7.47 0.05 -5.93
C ARG A 58 8.99 -0.07 -6.10
N LEU A 59 9.61 0.92 -6.72
CA LEU A 59 11.05 0.95 -6.90
C LEU A 59 11.79 1.07 -5.57
N ARG A 60 11.26 1.86 -4.64
CA ARG A 60 11.83 1.97 -3.29
C ARG A 60 11.79 0.65 -2.55
N ALA A 61 10.67 -0.07 -2.65
CA ALA A 61 10.53 -1.37 -2.00
C ALA A 61 11.50 -2.39 -2.59
N LEU A 62 11.64 -2.41 -3.91
CA LEU A 62 12.61 -3.29 -4.58
C LEU A 62 14.03 -2.99 -4.14
N LYS A 63 14.39 -1.73 -4.04
CA LYS A 63 15.73 -1.33 -3.63
C LYS A 63 16.03 -1.78 -2.20
N ARG A 64 15.05 -1.69 -1.30
CA ARG A 64 15.21 -2.18 0.06
C ARG A 64 15.49 -3.67 0.09
N LEU A 65 14.78 -4.43 -0.72
CA LEU A 65 14.97 -5.87 -0.79
C LEU A 65 16.36 -6.20 -1.32
N GLU A 66 16.81 -5.51 -2.37
CA GLU A 66 18.12 -5.72 -2.95
C GLU A 66 19.25 -5.38 -1.99
N ASP A 67 19.08 -4.32 -1.22
CA ASP A 67 20.09 -3.86 -0.27
C ASP A 67 20.14 -4.74 0.98
N GLY A 68 19.26 -5.71 1.09
CA GLY A 68 19.22 -6.60 2.24
C GLY A 68 18.84 -5.89 3.53
N ALA A 69 18.14 -4.78 3.44
CA ALA A 69 17.77 -3.96 4.58
C ALA A 69 16.56 -4.50 5.35
N ILE A 70 16.22 -5.73 5.10
CA ILE A 70 15.06 -6.37 5.71
C ILE A 70 15.50 -7.50 6.60
#